data_77e2aa87a721addc4f33f4da78c6e322
#
_entry.id   77e2aa87a721addc4f33f4da78c6e322
#
_cell.length_a   1.000
_cell.length_b   1.000
_cell.length_c   1.000
_cell.angle_alpha   90.00
_cell.angle_beta   90.00
_cell.angle_gamma   90.00
#
_symmetry.space_group_name_H-M   'P 1'
#
loop_
_entity.id
_entity.type
_entity.pdbx_description
1 polymer ?
#
loop_
_entity_poly.entity_id
_entity_poly.type
_entity_poly.pdbx_seq_one_letter_code
_entity_poly.pdbx_strand_id
1 'polypeptide(L)'
;MTAALYDSGYGSSSAAYEAANGELGMAPGRYRGGAVGESIRWTIAPIPEGVALVAATDRGLCSVRLGHSPDAMAADLHAEFPRAALARDDDALADVASIVADLAAGRRRPEADTLPLDVHATAFRRRVWEALRRIPFGETRSYGEIAAAVGAPGAARAVGTACAQNPIPVVVPCHRVVGSDGSLHGYAYGLARKRQLLDAEAGAGEGMGAGAGATSAARPAILS
;
A
#
# COMPACT_ATOMS: atom_id res chain seq x y z
N MET A 1 -28.71 9.84 7.82
CA MET A 1 -27.60 8.89 7.70
C MET A 1 -27.78 7.60 8.51
N THR A 2 -28.70 7.51 9.43
CA THR A 2 -28.94 6.32 10.26
C THR A 2 -29.81 5.24 9.59
N ALA A 3 -30.68 5.57 8.66
CA ALA A 3 -31.58 4.61 8.01
C ALA A 3 -30.89 3.62 7.06
N ALA A 4 -29.85 4.06 6.34
CA ALA A 4 -29.12 3.22 5.39
C ALA A 4 -28.24 2.11 6.04
N LEU A 5 -27.98 2.21 7.35
CA LEU A 5 -27.21 1.21 8.09
C LEU A 5 -28.07 0.04 8.56
N TYR A 6 -29.37 0.26 8.77
CA TYR A 6 -30.30 -0.80 9.19
C TYR A 6 -30.71 -1.72 8.05
N ASP A 7 -30.74 -1.22 6.80
CA ASP A 7 -31.06 -2.02 5.60
C ASP A 7 -29.92 -2.99 5.19
N SER A 8 -28.71 -2.81 5.73
CA SER A 8 -27.56 -3.67 5.45
C SER A 8 -27.40 -4.86 6.42
N GLY A 9 -28.35 -5.08 7.33
CA GLY A 9 -28.36 -6.25 8.24
C GLY A 9 -27.44 -6.17 9.46
N TYR A 10 -26.85 -5.01 9.74
CA TYR A 10 -26.01 -4.81 10.93
C TYR A 10 -26.81 -4.27 12.09
N GLY A 11 -26.80 -4.98 13.25
CA GLY A 11 -27.56 -4.64 14.44
C GLY A 11 -27.11 -3.37 15.19
N SER A 12 -25.99 -2.76 14.81
CA SER A 12 -25.51 -1.47 15.34
C SER A 12 -24.45 -0.85 14.42
N SER A 13 -24.25 0.46 14.54
CA SER A 13 -23.15 1.17 13.83
C SER A 13 -21.76 0.62 14.23
N SER A 14 -21.59 0.12 15.45
CA SER A 14 -20.36 -0.51 15.92
C SER A 14 -20.09 -1.85 15.21
N ALA A 15 -21.12 -2.70 15.03
CA ALA A 15 -20.97 -3.97 14.32
C ALA A 15 -20.65 -3.79 12.82
N ALA A 16 -21.28 -2.80 12.17
CA ALA A 16 -20.94 -2.42 10.79
C ALA A 16 -19.50 -1.86 10.69
N TYR A 17 -19.04 -1.18 11.74
CA TYR A 17 -17.69 -0.66 11.84
C TYR A 17 -16.63 -1.75 12.06
N GLU A 18 -16.95 -2.74 12.90
CA GLU A 18 -16.08 -3.91 13.17
C GLU A 18 -15.97 -4.85 11.96
N ALA A 19 -17.08 -5.14 11.28
CA ALA A 19 -17.09 -5.92 10.05
C ALA A 19 -16.34 -5.22 8.91
N ALA A 20 -16.39 -3.89 8.81
CA ALA A 20 -15.63 -3.11 7.85
C ALA A 20 -14.13 -3.03 8.18
N ASN A 21 -13.74 -3.27 9.44
CA ASN A 21 -12.34 -3.25 9.88
C ASN A 21 -11.62 -4.61 9.72
N GLY A 22 -12.35 -5.69 9.43
CA GLY A 22 -11.79 -7.06 9.41
C GLY A 22 -10.87 -7.37 8.23
N GLU A 23 -10.83 -6.56 7.18
CA GLU A 23 -10.08 -6.88 5.96
C GLU A 23 -8.85 -6.00 5.67
N LEU A 24 -8.75 -4.78 6.22
CA LEU A 24 -7.58 -3.90 6.03
C LEU A 24 -7.27 -3.00 7.25
N GLY A 25 -6.94 -3.59 8.39
CA GLY A 25 -6.05 -2.98 9.34
C GLY A 25 -6.63 -2.08 10.45
N MET A 26 -5.79 -1.18 10.91
CA MET A 26 -5.93 -0.41 12.16
C MET A 26 -7.26 0.33 12.31
N ALA A 27 -7.94 0.11 13.43
CA ALA A 27 -9.21 0.81 13.73
C ALA A 27 -9.05 2.34 13.72
N PRO A 28 -10.01 3.09 13.14
CA PRO A 28 -9.90 4.54 12.98
C PRO A 28 -9.65 5.33 14.28
N GLY A 29 -10.15 4.81 15.40
CA GLY A 29 -9.93 5.41 16.72
C GLY A 29 -8.49 5.27 17.22
N ARG A 30 -7.85 4.12 16.95
CA ARG A 30 -6.46 3.87 17.31
C ARG A 30 -5.49 4.70 16.48
N TYR A 31 -5.70 4.78 15.17
CA TYR A 31 -4.86 5.62 14.29
C TYR A 31 -4.95 7.10 14.67
N ARG A 32 -6.18 7.64 14.85
CA ARG A 32 -6.37 9.03 15.29
C ARG A 32 -5.81 9.30 16.69
N GLY A 33 -5.72 8.28 17.53
CA GLY A 33 -5.06 8.33 18.83
C GLY A 33 -3.53 8.25 18.77
N GLY A 34 -2.91 8.22 17.58
CA GLY A 34 -1.46 8.10 17.42
C GLY A 34 -0.95 6.68 17.66
N ALA A 35 -1.77 5.67 17.34
CA ALA A 35 -1.49 4.24 17.49
C ALA A 35 -1.19 3.81 18.94
N VAL A 36 -2.00 4.28 19.90
CA VAL A 36 -1.88 3.92 21.32
C VAL A 36 -1.89 2.42 21.52
N GLY A 37 -0.84 1.88 22.17
CA GLY A 37 -0.70 0.46 22.50
C GLY A 37 -0.36 -0.44 21.32
N GLU A 38 -0.06 0.14 20.13
CA GLU A 38 0.47 -0.61 19.00
C GLU A 38 1.99 -0.79 19.15
N SER A 39 2.48 -1.97 18.78
CA SER A 39 3.90 -2.23 18.57
C SER A 39 4.16 -2.20 17.06
N ILE A 40 5.07 -1.35 16.63
CA ILE A 40 5.46 -1.21 15.23
C ILE A 40 6.95 -1.49 15.11
N ARG A 41 7.28 -2.52 14.33
CA ARG A 41 8.67 -2.80 13.93
C ARG A 41 8.95 -2.08 12.62
N TRP A 42 10.16 -1.58 12.45
CA TRP A 42 10.56 -0.94 11.22
C TRP A 42 12.00 -1.27 10.83
N THR A 43 12.31 -1.17 9.54
CA THR A 43 13.65 -1.37 8.99
C THR A 43 13.89 -0.46 7.80
N ILE A 44 15.14 -0.43 7.32
CA ILE A 44 15.57 0.31 6.14
C ILE A 44 16.16 -0.67 5.12
N ALA A 45 15.69 -0.62 3.88
CA ALA A 45 16.22 -1.38 2.76
C ALA A 45 16.80 -0.45 1.69
N PRO A 46 17.94 -0.78 1.07
CA PRO A 46 18.46 -0.06 -0.08
C PRO A 46 17.55 -0.26 -1.31
N ILE A 47 17.33 0.81 -2.07
CA ILE A 47 16.61 0.79 -3.35
C ILE A 47 17.43 1.57 -4.40
N PRO A 48 17.14 1.45 -5.71
CA PRO A 48 17.95 2.07 -6.78
C PRO A 48 18.21 3.57 -6.57
N GLU A 49 17.27 4.32 -6.03
CA GLU A 49 17.41 5.74 -5.79
C GLU A 49 17.19 6.10 -4.31
N GLY A 50 18.05 5.60 -3.45
CA GLY A 50 18.04 5.89 -2.02
C GLY A 50 17.68 4.68 -1.17
N VAL A 51 16.73 4.84 -0.26
CA VAL A 51 16.32 3.80 0.69
C VAL A 51 14.80 3.75 0.82
N ALA A 52 14.28 2.59 1.20
CA ALA A 52 12.91 2.41 1.64
C ALA A 52 12.88 2.16 3.15
N LEU A 53 12.07 2.91 3.89
CA LEU A 53 11.67 2.54 5.24
C LEU A 53 10.42 1.66 5.12
N VAL A 54 10.44 0.53 5.80
CA VAL A 54 9.33 -0.44 5.87
C VAL A 54 8.92 -0.60 7.32
N ALA A 55 7.64 -0.43 7.62
CA ALA A 55 7.11 -0.57 8.98
C ALA A 55 5.87 -1.47 8.99
N ALA A 56 5.80 -2.33 10.01
CA ALA A 56 4.72 -3.28 10.19
C ALA A 56 4.30 -3.41 11.66
N THR A 57 3.01 -3.63 11.88
CA THR A 57 2.45 -4.13 13.13
C THR A 57 2.42 -5.66 13.10
N ASP A 58 1.92 -6.26 14.17
CA ASP A 58 1.66 -7.72 14.19
C ASP A 58 0.57 -8.17 13.20
N ARG A 59 -0.19 -7.25 12.62
CA ARG A 59 -1.25 -7.53 11.64
C ARG A 59 -0.83 -7.36 10.19
N GLY A 60 0.24 -6.59 9.94
CA GLY A 60 0.73 -6.37 8.58
C GLY A 60 1.43 -5.03 8.39
N LEU A 61 1.75 -4.73 7.13
CA LEU A 61 2.40 -3.48 6.73
C LEU A 61 1.52 -2.28 7.05
N CYS A 62 2.10 -1.31 7.78
CA CYS A 62 1.41 -0.07 8.13
C CYS A 62 2.00 1.18 7.47
N SER A 63 3.28 1.17 7.09
CA SER A 63 3.92 2.28 6.38
C SER A 63 5.07 1.80 5.49
N VAL A 64 5.18 2.38 4.30
CA VAL A 64 6.37 2.32 3.44
C VAL A 64 6.70 3.74 3.02
N ARG A 65 7.96 4.13 3.15
CA ARG A 65 8.46 5.44 2.73
C ARG A 65 9.65 5.28 1.81
N LEU A 66 9.72 6.08 0.77
CA LEU A 66 10.84 6.08 -0.18
C LEU A 66 11.58 7.40 -0.04
N GLY A 67 12.91 7.40 0.02
CA GLY A 67 13.66 8.62 0.20
C GLY A 67 15.15 8.40 0.25
N HIS A 68 15.89 9.43 0.70
CA HIS A 68 17.35 9.41 0.76
C HIS A 68 17.89 9.49 2.20
N SER A 69 17.07 9.91 3.15
CA SER A 69 17.49 10.10 4.55
C SER A 69 16.76 9.12 5.47
N PRO A 70 17.42 8.04 5.90
CA PRO A 70 16.87 7.10 6.89
C PRO A 70 16.37 7.79 8.15
N ASP A 71 17.17 8.73 8.69
CA ASP A 71 16.85 9.43 9.95
C ASP A 71 15.62 10.31 9.82
N ALA A 72 15.48 11.05 8.70
CA ALA A 72 14.29 11.87 8.46
C ALA A 72 13.04 11.00 8.32
N MET A 73 13.11 9.87 7.61
CA MET A 73 11.99 8.95 7.47
C MET A 73 11.61 8.28 8.80
N ALA A 74 12.60 7.94 9.64
CA ALA A 74 12.35 7.43 10.98
C ALA A 74 11.69 8.49 11.87
N ALA A 75 12.14 9.74 11.81
CA ALA A 75 11.52 10.85 12.53
C ALA A 75 10.07 11.07 12.09
N ASP A 76 9.80 11.02 10.78
CA ASP A 76 8.44 11.11 10.23
C ASP A 76 7.56 9.93 10.67
N LEU A 77 8.12 8.71 10.78
CA LEU A 77 7.40 7.55 11.30
C LEU A 77 7.02 7.76 12.78
N HIS A 78 7.96 8.28 13.59
CA HIS A 78 7.69 8.63 14.99
C HIS A 78 6.63 9.74 15.11
N ALA A 79 6.64 10.72 14.21
CA ALA A 79 5.64 11.79 14.19
C ALA A 79 4.25 11.29 13.78
N GLU A 80 4.17 10.29 12.87
CA GLU A 80 2.91 9.67 12.45
C GLU A 80 2.31 8.80 13.56
N PHE A 81 3.16 8.07 14.30
CA PHE A 81 2.74 7.13 15.35
C PHE A 81 3.30 7.51 16.74
N PRO A 82 2.97 8.69 17.27
CA PRO A 82 3.62 9.24 18.47
C PRO A 82 3.34 8.47 19.76
N ARG A 83 2.41 7.52 19.75
CA ARG A 83 2.00 6.72 20.90
C ARG A 83 2.20 5.21 20.69
N ALA A 84 2.78 4.81 19.57
CA ALA A 84 3.19 3.43 19.34
C ALA A 84 4.54 3.14 19.98
N ALA A 85 4.77 1.89 20.35
CA ALA A 85 6.11 1.39 20.65
C ALA A 85 6.81 1.11 19.31
N LEU A 86 7.75 1.99 18.92
CA LEU A 86 8.51 1.86 17.67
C LEU A 86 9.86 1.20 17.96
N ALA A 87 10.15 0.08 17.30
CA ALA A 87 11.43 -0.61 17.41
C ALA A 87 12.00 -0.92 16.02
N ARG A 88 13.30 -0.68 15.84
CA ARG A 88 14.01 -1.14 14.66
C ARG A 88 14.28 -2.64 14.79
N ASP A 89 13.90 -3.40 13.78
CA ASP A 89 14.05 -4.85 13.75
C ASP A 89 14.32 -5.31 12.31
N ASP A 90 15.60 -5.31 11.96
CA ASP A 90 16.07 -5.59 10.61
C ASP A 90 15.84 -7.08 10.26
N ASP A 91 16.00 -7.98 11.23
CA ASP A 91 15.87 -9.42 11.02
C ASP A 91 14.41 -9.82 10.82
N ALA A 92 13.50 -9.35 11.68
CA ALA A 92 12.09 -9.70 11.60
C ALA A 92 11.41 -9.17 10.32
N LEU A 93 11.93 -8.10 9.72
CA LEU A 93 11.37 -7.49 8.53
C LEU A 93 12.19 -7.75 7.26
N ALA A 94 13.23 -8.58 7.30
CA ALA A 94 14.15 -8.81 6.18
C ALA A 94 13.43 -9.23 4.89
N ASP A 95 12.53 -10.20 4.97
CA ASP A 95 11.79 -10.72 3.80
C ASP A 95 10.87 -9.65 3.19
N VAL A 96 10.12 -8.94 4.03
CA VAL A 96 9.20 -7.90 3.58
C VAL A 96 9.96 -6.71 3.00
N ALA A 97 11.08 -6.33 3.62
CA ALA A 97 11.95 -5.28 3.14
C ALA A 97 12.57 -5.63 1.77
N SER A 98 12.97 -6.90 1.58
CA SER A 98 13.43 -7.41 0.28
C SER A 98 12.34 -7.32 -0.79
N ILE A 99 11.09 -7.72 -0.47
CA ILE A 99 9.96 -7.58 -1.39
C ILE A 99 9.74 -6.12 -1.77
N VAL A 100 9.71 -5.21 -0.80
CA VAL A 100 9.54 -3.77 -1.05
C VAL A 100 10.68 -3.19 -1.89
N ALA A 101 11.92 -3.60 -1.63
CA ALA A 101 13.09 -3.16 -2.40
C ALA A 101 13.02 -3.63 -3.86
N ASP A 102 12.59 -4.86 -4.10
CA ASP A 102 12.39 -5.40 -5.43
C ASP A 102 11.30 -4.65 -6.20
N LEU A 103 10.14 -4.41 -5.56
CA LEU A 103 9.07 -3.63 -6.16
C LEU A 103 9.51 -2.19 -6.47
N ALA A 104 10.29 -1.56 -5.58
CA ALA A 104 10.83 -0.22 -5.80
C ALA A 104 11.87 -0.18 -6.93
N ALA A 105 12.46 -1.31 -7.27
CA ALA A 105 13.35 -1.49 -8.42
C ALA A 105 12.60 -1.94 -9.70
N GLY A 106 11.27 -1.97 -9.69
CA GLY A 106 10.46 -2.45 -10.82
C GLY A 106 10.58 -3.95 -11.07
N ARG A 107 10.96 -4.74 -10.06
CA ARG A 107 11.00 -6.20 -10.15
C ARG A 107 9.72 -6.80 -9.58
N ARG A 108 9.12 -7.74 -10.32
CA ARG A 108 7.91 -8.41 -9.87
C ARG A 108 8.18 -9.36 -8.70
N ARG A 109 7.35 -9.26 -7.67
CA ARG A 109 7.34 -10.16 -6.51
C ARG A 109 5.90 -10.64 -6.27
N PRO A 110 5.55 -11.87 -6.68
CA PRO A 110 4.19 -12.42 -6.49
C PRO A 110 3.74 -12.41 -5.02
N GLU A 111 4.67 -12.55 -4.09
CA GLU A 111 4.42 -12.52 -2.65
C GLU A 111 3.80 -11.18 -2.19
N ALA A 112 4.07 -10.10 -2.90
CA ALA A 112 3.51 -8.79 -2.61
C ALA A 112 1.97 -8.75 -2.71
N ASP A 113 1.40 -9.59 -3.57
CA ASP A 113 -0.05 -9.64 -3.81
C ASP A 113 -0.81 -10.15 -2.56
N THR A 114 -0.14 -10.91 -1.70
CA THR A 114 -0.71 -11.52 -0.49
C THR A 114 -0.21 -10.89 0.82
N LEU A 115 0.66 -9.86 0.75
CA LEU A 115 1.13 -9.18 1.96
C LEU A 115 -0.06 -8.61 2.74
N PRO A 116 -0.18 -8.94 4.03
CA PRO A 116 -1.19 -8.33 4.88
C PRO A 116 -0.88 -6.85 5.09
N LEU A 117 -1.93 -6.04 5.10
CA LEU A 117 -1.83 -4.60 5.26
C LEU A 117 -2.58 -4.17 6.52
N ASP A 118 -1.95 -3.34 7.35
CA ASP A 118 -2.55 -2.75 8.54
C ASP A 118 -2.62 -1.23 8.42
N VAL A 119 -3.44 -0.75 7.50
CA VAL A 119 -3.55 0.67 7.16
C VAL A 119 -4.90 1.25 7.56
N HIS A 120 -4.88 2.49 8.02
CA HIS A 120 -6.11 3.23 8.26
C HIS A 120 -6.64 3.84 6.97
N ALA A 121 -7.89 3.52 6.63
CA ALA A 121 -8.55 4.07 5.44
C ALA A 121 -10.04 4.27 5.65
N THR A 122 -10.62 5.27 4.96
CA THR A 122 -12.06 5.33 4.76
C THR A 122 -12.50 4.18 3.85
N ALA A 123 -13.77 3.79 3.91
CA ALA A 123 -14.31 2.74 3.04
C ALA A 123 -14.04 3.00 1.55
N PHE A 124 -14.10 4.26 1.10
CA PHE A 124 -13.78 4.61 -0.28
C PHE A 124 -12.28 4.39 -0.59
N ARG A 125 -11.36 4.90 0.24
CA ARG A 125 -9.91 4.70 0.03
C ARG A 125 -9.52 3.23 0.02
N ARG A 126 -10.13 2.43 0.90
CA ARG A 126 -9.95 0.98 0.95
C ARG A 126 -10.27 0.33 -0.39
N ARG A 127 -11.50 0.58 -0.93
CA ARG A 127 -11.90 0.06 -2.24
C ARG A 127 -10.93 0.49 -3.35
N VAL A 128 -10.48 1.75 -3.33
CA VAL A 128 -9.49 2.25 -4.30
C VAL A 128 -8.20 1.46 -4.17
N TRP A 129 -7.60 1.34 -2.98
CA TRP A 129 -6.33 0.63 -2.79
C TRP A 129 -6.42 -0.86 -3.12
N GLU A 130 -7.54 -1.52 -2.84
CA GLU A 130 -7.82 -2.88 -3.30
C GLU A 130 -7.87 -2.97 -4.83
N ALA A 131 -8.52 -2.01 -5.49
CA ALA A 131 -8.55 -1.94 -6.95
C ALA A 131 -7.14 -1.70 -7.53
N LEU A 132 -6.32 -0.85 -6.89
CA LEU A 132 -4.94 -0.63 -7.31
C LEU A 132 -4.10 -1.91 -7.25
N ARG A 133 -4.23 -2.71 -6.19
CA ARG A 133 -3.51 -3.99 -6.04
C ARG A 133 -3.88 -5.03 -7.12
N ARG A 134 -5.04 -4.88 -7.76
CA ARG A 134 -5.50 -5.74 -8.87
C ARG A 134 -4.96 -5.31 -10.23
N ILE A 135 -4.30 -4.15 -10.34
CA ILE A 135 -3.66 -3.74 -11.61
C ILE A 135 -2.45 -4.66 -11.82
N PRO A 136 -2.42 -5.44 -12.91
CA PRO A 136 -1.30 -6.34 -13.17
C PRO A 136 0.03 -5.57 -13.27
N PHE A 137 1.09 -6.27 -12.95
CA PHE A 137 2.44 -5.74 -13.10
C PHE A 137 2.72 -5.40 -14.57
N GLY A 138 3.27 -4.20 -14.84
CA GLY A 138 3.52 -3.68 -16.17
C GLY A 138 2.30 -3.07 -16.87
N GLU A 139 1.10 -3.12 -16.25
CA GLU A 139 -0.09 -2.49 -16.80
C GLU A 139 -0.42 -1.19 -16.08
N THR A 140 -1.16 -0.33 -16.76
CA THR A 140 -1.69 0.91 -16.18
C THR A 140 -3.21 0.98 -16.29
N ARG A 141 -3.82 1.79 -15.45
CA ARG A 141 -5.25 2.14 -15.51
C ARG A 141 -5.39 3.64 -15.35
N SER A 142 -6.41 4.21 -15.99
CA SER A 142 -6.75 5.61 -15.77
C SER A 142 -7.46 5.82 -14.45
N TYR A 143 -7.39 7.03 -13.90
CA TYR A 143 -8.18 7.40 -12.71
C TYR A 143 -9.69 7.16 -12.90
N GLY A 144 -10.19 7.33 -14.13
CA GLY A 144 -11.58 7.07 -14.47
C GLY A 144 -11.94 5.59 -14.42
N GLU A 145 -11.10 4.71 -14.95
CA GLU A 145 -11.29 3.25 -14.89
C GLU A 145 -11.30 2.74 -13.45
N ILE A 146 -10.38 3.23 -12.61
CA ILE A 146 -10.37 2.89 -11.17
C ILE A 146 -11.65 3.40 -10.50
N ALA A 147 -12.09 4.63 -10.80
CA ALA A 147 -13.34 5.17 -10.25
C ALA A 147 -14.55 4.31 -10.63
N ALA A 148 -14.64 3.87 -11.88
CA ALA A 148 -15.69 2.97 -12.34
C ALA A 148 -15.60 1.59 -11.64
N ALA A 149 -14.40 1.02 -11.53
CA ALA A 149 -14.16 -0.28 -10.89
C ALA A 149 -14.56 -0.31 -9.41
N VAL A 150 -14.48 0.83 -8.71
CA VAL A 150 -14.90 0.93 -7.29
C VAL A 150 -16.36 1.36 -7.12
N GLY A 151 -17.16 1.35 -8.20
CA GLY A 151 -18.58 1.72 -8.17
C GLY A 151 -18.85 3.21 -7.95
N ALA A 152 -17.91 4.08 -8.34
CA ALA A 152 -18.03 5.53 -8.22
C ALA A 152 -17.63 6.24 -9.54
N PRO A 153 -18.34 5.96 -10.67
CA PRO A 153 -18.02 6.59 -11.94
C PRO A 153 -18.07 8.13 -11.79
N GLY A 154 -17.08 8.82 -12.38
CA GLY A 154 -16.92 10.27 -12.21
C GLY A 154 -16.08 10.71 -11.02
N ALA A 155 -15.71 9.81 -10.09
CA ALA A 155 -14.91 10.14 -8.91
C ALA A 155 -13.38 10.13 -9.16
N ALA A 156 -12.90 10.38 -10.37
CA ALA A 156 -11.48 10.34 -10.73
C ALA A 156 -10.59 11.23 -9.83
N ARG A 157 -11.07 12.42 -9.43
CA ARG A 157 -10.35 13.29 -8.49
C ARG A 157 -10.21 12.66 -7.10
N ALA A 158 -11.26 11.99 -6.62
CA ALA A 158 -11.23 11.32 -5.33
C ALA A 158 -10.28 10.11 -5.35
N VAL A 159 -10.19 9.40 -6.49
CA VAL A 159 -9.17 8.35 -6.73
C VAL A 159 -7.77 8.96 -6.68
N GLY A 160 -7.54 10.11 -7.33
CA GLY A 160 -6.26 10.83 -7.25
C GLY A 160 -5.88 11.19 -5.81
N THR A 161 -6.83 11.67 -5.01
CA THR A 161 -6.62 11.93 -3.58
C THR A 161 -6.28 10.65 -2.80
N ALA A 162 -6.96 9.54 -3.08
CA ALA A 162 -6.67 8.25 -2.47
C ALA A 162 -5.27 7.73 -2.85
N CYS A 163 -4.83 7.94 -4.10
CA CYS A 163 -3.46 7.63 -4.54
C CYS A 163 -2.41 8.48 -3.80
N ALA A 164 -2.66 9.79 -3.64
CA ALA A 164 -1.76 10.69 -2.92
C ALA A 164 -1.65 10.36 -1.42
N GLN A 165 -2.67 9.76 -0.84
CA GLN A 165 -2.74 9.35 0.57
C GLN A 165 -2.36 7.88 0.80
N ASN A 166 -1.76 7.22 -0.18
CA ASN A 166 -1.30 5.85 -0.05
C ASN A 166 -0.09 5.76 0.89
N PRO A 167 -0.20 5.10 2.07
CA PRO A 167 0.90 4.98 3.02
C PRO A 167 1.87 3.84 2.68
N ILE A 168 1.56 3.01 1.67
CA ILE A 168 2.34 1.82 1.31
C ILE A 168 2.62 1.83 -0.21
N PRO A 169 3.38 2.81 -0.72
CA PRO A 169 3.74 2.87 -2.13
C PRO A 169 4.45 1.59 -2.59
N VAL A 170 4.42 1.31 -3.86
CA VAL A 170 4.89 0.14 -4.59
C VAL A 170 4.13 -1.15 -4.25
N VAL A 171 3.81 -1.44 -2.98
CA VAL A 171 2.95 -2.56 -2.58
C VAL A 171 1.50 -2.29 -2.97
N VAL A 172 1.01 -1.07 -2.72
CA VAL A 172 -0.21 -0.53 -3.33
C VAL A 172 0.23 0.34 -4.50
N PRO A 173 0.15 -0.15 -5.75
CA PRO A 173 0.86 0.42 -6.89
C PRO A 173 0.17 1.65 -7.48
N CYS A 174 0.05 2.74 -6.69
CA CYS A 174 -0.56 3.99 -7.14
C CYS A 174 0.20 4.66 -8.30
N HIS A 175 1.46 4.27 -8.55
CA HIS A 175 2.22 4.70 -9.72
C HIS A 175 1.64 4.15 -11.04
N ARG A 176 0.90 3.02 -11.04
CA ARG A 176 0.23 2.45 -12.21
C ARG A 176 -1.05 3.19 -12.62
N VAL A 177 -1.44 4.25 -11.88
CA VAL A 177 -2.62 5.07 -12.25
C VAL A 177 -2.16 6.31 -13.01
N VAL A 178 -2.70 6.49 -14.23
CA VAL A 178 -2.31 7.54 -15.19
C VAL A 178 -3.53 8.34 -15.65
N GLY A 179 -3.33 9.39 -16.43
CA GLY A 179 -4.41 10.09 -17.13
C GLY A 179 -5.08 9.20 -18.18
N SER A 180 -6.27 9.55 -18.61
CA SER A 180 -6.97 8.84 -19.69
C SER A 180 -6.25 8.94 -21.05
N ASP A 181 -5.38 9.93 -21.19
CA ASP A 181 -4.47 10.15 -22.32
C ASP A 181 -3.07 9.53 -22.13
N GLY A 182 -2.88 8.75 -21.04
CA GLY A 182 -1.60 8.16 -20.66
C GLY A 182 -0.63 9.14 -19.97
N SER A 183 -1.02 10.40 -19.76
CA SER A 183 -0.18 11.40 -19.10
C SER A 183 0.06 11.05 -17.63
N LEU A 184 1.28 11.37 -17.13
CA LEU A 184 1.62 11.19 -15.72
C LEU A 184 1.08 12.37 -14.92
N HIS A 185 0.20 12.06 -13.99
CA HIS A 185 -0.22 13.00 -12.94
C HIS A 185 0.52 12.72 -11.62
N GLY A 186 0.31 13.58 -10.64
CA GLY A 186 1.05 13.64 -9.38
C GLY A 186 1.40 12.28 -8.75
N TYR A 187 2.58 12.22 -8.21
CA TYR A 187 3.08 11.09 -7.40
C TYR A 187 3.82 11.67 -6.20
N ALA A 188 3.59 11.11 -5.01
CA ALA A 188 4.15 11.63 -3.76
C ALA A 188 5.69 11.71 -3.77
N TYR A 189 6.33 10.84 -4.54
CA TYR A 189 7.78 10.75 -4.66
C TYR A 189 8.33 11.34 -5.97
N GLY A 190 7.53 12.18 -6.65
CA GLY A 190 7.91 12.86 -7.88
C GLY A 190 7.61 12.06 -9.16
N LEU A 191 7.40 12.81 -10.26
CA LEU A 191 7.05 12.21 -11.56
C LEU A 191 8.21 11.43 -12.16
N ALA A 192 9.47 11.80 -11.88
CA ALA A 192 10.65 11.06 -12.34
C ALA A 192 10.62 9.62 -11.81
N ARG A 193 10.41 9.43 -10.51
CA ARG A 193 10.30 8.11 -9.90
C ARG A 193 9.09 7.32 -10.42
N LYS A 194 7.95 8.00 -10.62
CA LYS A 194 6.78 7.35 -11.24
C LYS A 194 7.11 6.80 -12.62
N ARG A 195 7.78 7.60 -13.46
CA ARG A 195 8.24 7.19 -14.80
C ARG A 195 9.15 5.99 -14.72
N GLN A 196 10.19 6.04 -13.88
CA GLN A 196 11.14 4.95 -13.72
C GLN A 196 10.49 3.62 -13.32
N LEU A 197 9.55 3.65 -12.37
CA LEU A 197 8.81 2.46 -11.96
C LEU A 197 8.02 1.87 -13.14
N LEU A 198 7.29 2.71 -13.88
CA LEU A 198 6.52 2.26 -15.04
C LEU A 198 7.43 1.70 -16.15
N ASP A 199 8.54 2.36 -16.47
CA ASP A 199 9.48 1.93 -17.50
C ASP A 199 10.17 0.60 -17.11
N ALA A 200 10.54 0.45 -15.83
CA ALA A 200 11.14 -0.78 -15.30
C ALA A 200 10.15 -1.96 -15.32
N GLU A 201 8.90 -1.72 -14.96
CA GLU A 201 7.86 -2.74 -15.01
C GLU A 201 7.52 -3.16 -16.45
N ALA A 202 7.47 -2.22 -17.40
CA ALA A 202 7.23 -2.50 -18.82
C ALA A 202 8.36 -3.34 -19.42
N GLY A 203 9.63 -2.99 -19.15
CA GLY A 203 10.79 -3.73 -19.63
C GLY A 203 10.92 -5.15 -19.05
N ALA A 204 10.47 -5.35 -17.80
CA ALA A 204 10.43 -6.67 -17.19
C ALA A 204 9.32 -7.58 -17.78
N GLY A 205 8.25 -6.98 -18.32
CA GLY A 205 7.15 -7.70 -18.97
C GLY A 205 7.57 -8.33 -20.31
N GLU A 206 8.47 -7.70 -21.05
CA GLU A 206 8.96 -8.20 -22.33
C GLU A 206 9.92 -9.42 -22.19
N GLY A 207 10.58 -9.56 -21.02
CA GLY A 207 11.50 -10.67 -20.73
C GLY A 207 10.84 -11.96 -20.24
N MET A 208 9.56 -11.97 -19.85
CA MET A 208 8.89 -13.11 -19.20
C MET A 208 8.02 -13.95 -20.14
N GLY A 209 8.14 -13.77 -21.46
CA GLY A 209 7.42 -14.59 -22.47
C GLY A 209 7.95 -16.03 -22.64
N ALA A 210 8.94 -16.48 -21.87
CA ALA A 210 9.49 -17.82 -21.98
C ALA A 210 9.83 -18.40 -20.59
N GLY A 211 8.92 -19.14 -19.98
CA GLY A 211 9.23 -19.97 -18.81
C GLY A 211 8.14 -20.00 -17.72
N ALA A 212 7.02 -20.69 -17.99
CA ALA A 212 6.08 -21.05 -16.95
C ALA A 212 6.58 -22.27 -16.16
N GLY A 213 7.03 -22.05 -14.92
CA GLY A 213 7.29 -23.10 -13.94
C GLY A 213 6.64 -22.72 -12.61
N ALA A 214 5.54 -23.38 -12.27
CA ALA A 214 4.83 -23.19 -11.03
C ALA A 214 5.64 -23.72 -9.86
N THR A 215 6.09 -22.84 -8.96
CA THR A 215 6.59 -23.20 -7.64
C THR A 215 5.61 -22.67 -6.59
N SER A 216 5.07 -23.60 -5.80
CA SER A 216 4.20 -23.32 -4.65
C SER A 216 4.92 -22.39 -3.66
N ALA A 217 4.48 -21.15 -3.56
CA ALA A 217 5.06 -20.17 -2.65
C ALA A 217 4.42 -20.32 -1.25
N ALA A 218 5.26 -20.66 -0.26
CA ALA A 218 4.93 -20.53 1.15
C ALA A 218 4.67 -19.06 1.48
N ARG A 219 3.64 -18.77 2.30
CA ARG A 219 3.35 -17.42 2.80
C ARG A 219 4.55 -16.94 3.63
N PRO A 220 5.06 -15.72 3.40
CA PRO A 220 6.10 -15.18 4.26
C PRO A 220 5.54 -15.03 5.68
N ALA A 221 6.26 -15.61 6.65
CA ALA A 221 5.94 -15.47 8.07
C ALA A 221 6.29 -14.04 8.51
N ILE A 222 5.30 -13.13 8.46
CA ILE A 222 5.48 -11.76 8.97
C ILE A 222 5.42 -11.74 10.50
N LEU A 223 4.93 -12.84 11.13
CA LEU A 223 4.61 -12.88 12.56
C LEU A 223 4.86 -14.27 13.15
N SER A 224 5.94 -14.43 13.81
CA SER A 224 6.18 -15.40 14.89
C SER A 224 6.71 -14.66 16.09
#